data_d84df74ae1c3fe0f8b8edade4e608430
#
_entry.id   d84df74ae1c3fe0f8b8edade4e608430
#
_cell.length_a   1.000
_cell.length_b   1.000
_cell.length_c   1.000
_cell.angle_alpha   90.00
_cell.angle_beta   90.00
_cell.angle_gamma   90.00
#
_symmetry.space_group_name_H-M   'P 1'
#
loop_
_entity.id
_entity.type
_entity.pdbx_description
1 polymer ?
#
loop_
_entity_poly.entity_id
_entity_poly.type
_entity_poly.pdbx_seq_one_letter_code
_entity_poly.pdbx_strand_id
1 'polypeptide(L)'
;MHPTDAEVEQAAREFRAAIDAAGPEPWAMKHITYPRGACGHAAELLGCYLLERLGITADYVNQDAPDDIGGWRHSHAWLEWNGLTIDISGDQFGWGPVIVTRTPEHHGRGELNSRHPVCLEHQRDWWWRECGPLWAAIRPYLPTKIENLS
;
A
#
# COMPACT_ATOMS: atom_id res chain seq x y z
N MET A 1 23.01 0.31 -0.86
CA MET A 1 22.64 -0.29 0.43
C MET A 1 21.11 -0.36 0.49
N HIS A 2 20.58 -1.53 0.84
CA HIS A 2 19.14 -1.71 0.94
C HIS A 2 18.64 -1.27 2.30
N PRO A 3 17.42 -0.71 2.39
CA PRO A 3 16.81 -0.43 3.68
C PRO A 3 16.55 -1.72 4.45
N THR A 4 16.47 -1.59 5.77
CA THR A 4 16.13 -2.71 6.65
C THR A 4 14.62 -2.94 6.66
N ASP A 5 14.19 -4.10 7.11
CA ASP A 5 12.76 -4.39 7.28
C ASP A 5 12.10 -3.35 8.22
N ALA A 6 12.82 -2.94 9.27
CA ALA A 6 12.31 -1.92 10.19
C ALA A 6 12.12 -0.55 9.52
N GLU A 7 13.01 -0.17 8.61
CA GLU A 7 12.87 1.08 7.85
C GLU A 7 11.68 1.02 6.90
N VAL A 8 11.46 -0.14 6.27
CA VAL A 8 10.29 -0.34 5.40
C VAL A 8 9.00 -0.28 6.22
N GLU A 9 8.99 -0.93 7.38
CA GLU A 9 7.84 -0.89 8.28
C GLU A 9 7.53 0.55 8.74
N GLN A 10 8.56 1.30 9.09
CA GLN A 10 8.40 2.70 9.51
C GLN A 10 7.78 3.54 8.38
N ALA A 11 8.26 3.37 7.15
CA ALA A 11 7.69 4.07 6.00
C ALA A 11 6.23 3.69 5.76
N ALA A 12 5.89 2.41 5.89
CA ALA A 12 4.51 1.95 5.75
C ALA A 12 3.61 2.57 6.83
N ARG A 13 4.07 2.64 8.07
CA ARG A 13 3.34 3.28 9.16
C ARG A 13 3.16 4.78 8.93
N GLU A 14 4.19 5.46 8.44
CA GLU A 14 4.12 6.87 8.08
C GLU A 14 3.03 7.11 7.04
N PHE A 15 2.99 6.26 6.01
CA PHE A 15 2.02 6.41 4.94
C PHE A 15 0.60 6.13 5.41
N ARG A 16 0.37 5.08 6.17
CA ARG A 16 -0.95 4.77 6.74
C ARG A 16 -1.41 5.89 7.67
N ALA A 17 -0.52 6.42 8.50
CA ALA A 17 -0.84 7.55 9.38
C ALA A 17 -1.24 8.79 8.56
N ALA A 18 -0.58 9.03 7.45
CA ALA A 18 -0.91 10.14 6.56
C ALA A 18 -2.28 9.95 5.90
N ILE A 19 -2.62 8.73 5.51
CA ILE A 19 -3.95 8.39 4.98
C ILE A 19 -5.02 8.72 6.04
N ASP A 20 -4.80 8.27 7.27
CA ASP A 20 -5.75 8.48 8.36
C ASP A 20 -5.88 9.98 8.69
N ALA A 21 -4.78 10.72 8.67
CA ALA A 21 -4.79 12.16 8.92
C ALA A 21 -5.50 12.96 7.82
N ALA A 22 -5.36 12.55 6.57
CA ALA A 22 -6.04 13.19 5.44
C ALA A 22 -7.56 12.99 5.50
N GLY A 23 -8.02 11.95 6.20
CA GLY A 23 -9.44 11.69 6.42
C GLY A 23 -10.13 10.98 5.26
N PRO A 24 -11.45 10.75 5.40
CA PRO A 24 -12.19 9.94 4.44
C PRO A 24 -12.56 10.67 3.14
N GLU A 25 -12.53 12.00 3.11
CA GLU A 25 -13.03 12.77 1.97
C GLU A 25 -12.34 12.48 0.64
N PRO A 26 -11.00 12.38 0.56
CA PRO A 26 -10.34 12.08 -0.71
C PRO A 26 -10.78 10.73 -1.29
N TRP A 27 -11.02 9.75 -0.43
CA TRP A 27 -11.49 8.42 -0.83
C TRP A 27 -12.95 8.45 -1.25
N ALA A 28 -13.78 9.21 -0.54
CA ALA A 28 -15.20 9.36 -0.85
C ALA A 28 -15.42 9.93 -2.26
N MET A 29 -14.55 10.80 -2.73
CA MET A 29 -14.61 11.34 -4.08
C MET A 29 -14.40 10.26 -5.14
N LYS A 30 -13.81 9.12 -4.77
CA LYS A 30 -13.63 7.95 -5.61
C LYS A 30 -14.66 6.86 -5.29
N HIS A 31 -15.67 7.16 -4.49
CA HIS A 31 -16.68 6.21 -4.01
C HIS A 31 -16.05 5.06 -3.20
N ILE A 32 -15.00 5.36 -2.47
CA ILE A 32 -14.27 4.40 -1.63
C ILE A 32 -14.40 4.82 -0.17
N THR A 33 -14.71 3.85 0.70
CA THR A 33 -14.70 4.02 2.16
C THR A 33 -13.49 3.27 2.70
N TYR A 34 -12.36 3.97 2.90
CA TYR A 34 -11.13 3.33 3.34
C TYR A 34 -11.33 2.61 4.69
N PRO A 35 -10.81 1.39 4.90
CA PRO A 35 -9.95 0.63 3.97
C PRO A 35 -10.70 -0.25 2.96
N ARG A 36 -12.01 -0.30 2.98
CA ARG A 36 -12.80 -1.17 2.10
C ARG A 36 -12.68 -0.74 0.65
N GLY A 37 -12.32 -1.70 -0.21
CA GLY A 37 -12.18 -1.44 -1.65
C GLY A 37 -11.01 -0.55 -2.02
N ALA A 38 -10.16 -0.21 -1.06
CA ALA A 38 -9.05 0.72 -1.26
C ALA A 38 -7.71 0.03 -1.52
N CYS A 39 -7.66 -1.30 -1.41
CA CYS A 39 -6.39 -2.03 -1.40
C CYS A 39 -5.53 -1.77 -2.64
N GLY A 40 -6.13 -1.74 -3.82
CA GLY A 40 -5.41 -1.48 -5.06
C GLY A 40 -4.77 -0.10 -5.09
N HIS A 41 -5.55 0.93 -4.81
CA HIS A 41 -5.05 2.30 -4.75
C HIS A 41 -4.02 2.47 -3.63
N ALA A 42 -4.30 1.89 -2.45
CA ALA A 42 -3.40 1.99 -1.30
C ALA A 42 -2.03 1.35 -1.60
N ALA A 43 -2.02 0.18 -2.23
CA ALA A 43 -0.78 -0.50 -2.60
C ALA A 43 0.02 0.33 -3.62
N GLU A 44 -0.65 0.87 -4.63
CA GLU A 44 0.02 1.72 -5.63
C GLU A 44 0.62 2.99 -4.99
N LEU A 45 -0.15 3.65 -4.14
CA LEU A 45 0.30 4.86 -3.44
C LEU A 45 1.49 4.56 -2.52
N LEU A 46 1.38 3.49 -1.74
CA LEU A 46 2.47 3.10 -0.84
C LEU A 46 3.73 2.73 -1.62
N GLY A 47 3.58 2.02 -2.74
CA GLY A 47 4.72 1.69 -3.59
C GLY A 47 5.45 2.93 -4.09
N CYS A 48 4.69 3.96 -4.47
CA CYS A 48 5.25 5.24 -4.88
C CYS A 48 5.99 5.92 -3.73
N TYR A 49 5.43 5.88 -2.53
CA TYR A 49 6.09 6.45 -1.35
C TYR A 49 7.38 5.70 -0.99
N LEU A 50 7.36 4.37 -1.05
CA LEU A 50 8.56 3.56 -0.79
C LEU A 50 9.67 3.86 -1.81
N LEU A 51 9.31 4.08 -3.07
CA LEU A 51 10.28 4.47 -4.08
C LEU A 51 10.87 5.85 -3.77
N GLU A 52 10.04 6.84 -3.46
CA GLU A 52 10.48 8.20 -3.15
C GLU A 52 11.27 8.25 -1.84
N ARG A 53 10.79 7.57 -0.81
CA ARG A 53 11.32 7.64 0.57
C ARG A 53 12.57 6.81 0.77
N LEU A 54 12.61 5.60 0.18
CA LEU A 54 13.64 4.60 0.43
C LEU A 54 14.38 4.15 -0.84
N GLY A 55 13.94 4.58 -2.01
CA GLY A 55 14.57 4.21 -3.27
C GLY A 55 14.34 2.75 -3.67
N ILE A 56 13.33 2.09 -3.14
CA ILE A 56 13.03 0.71 -3.48
C ILE A 56 11.83 0.63 -4.42
N THR A 57 11.85 -0.36 -5.31
CA THR A 57 10.72 -0.67 -6.19
C THR A 57 10.07 -1.95 -5.69
N ALA A 58 8.90 -1.82 -5.08
CA ALA A 58 8.13 -2.95 -4.61
C ALA A 58 7.21 -3.46 -5.73
N ASP A 59 6.84 -4.74 -5.65
CA ASP A 59 5.86 -5.32 -6.56
C ASP A 59 4.45 -5.18 -5.99
N TYR A 60 3.54 -4.73 -6.83
CA TYR A 60 2.10 -4.81 -6.58
C TYR A 60 1.67 -6.26 -6.80
N VAL A 61 0.94 -6.82 -5.86
CA VAL A 61 0.40 -8.18 -5.94
C VAL A 61 -1.08 -8.14 -5.67
N ASN A 62 -1.88 -8.79 -6.52
CA ASN A 62 -3.32 -8.94 -6.32
C ASN A 62 -3.68 -10.41 -6.45
N GLN A 63 -4.42 -10.92 -5.48
CA GLN A 63 -4.88 -12.31 -5.47
C GLN A 63 -6.35 -12.38 -5.12
N ASP A 64 -7.05 -13.36 -5.69
CA ASP A 64 -8.42 -13.70 -5.29
C ASP A 64 -8.39 -14.50 -3.99
N ALA A 65 -9.40 -14.27 -3.15
CA ALA A 65 -9.52 -14.95 -1.86
C ALA A 65 -9.65 -16.46 -2.05
N PRO A 66 -8.91 -17.26 -1.24
CA PRO A 66 -9.16 -18.70 -1.19
C PRO A 66 -10.46 -18.97 -0.43
N ASP A 67 -10.99 -20.19 -0.60
CA ASP A 67 -12.30 -20.55 -0.03
C ASP A 67 -12.34 -20.63 1.49
N ASP A 68 -11.20 -20.80 2.14
CA ASP A 68 -11.11 -21.17 3.55
C ASP A 68 -10.42 -20.16 4.47
N ILE A 69 -10.13 -18.95 3.99
CA ILE A 69 -9.53 -17.93 4.83
C ILE A 69 -10.59 -16.95 5.33
N GLY A 70 -10.89 -17.02 6.61
CA GLY A 70 -11.88 -16.16 7.23
C GLY A 70 -11.53 -14.68 7.09
N GLY A 71 -12.54 -13.87 6.78
CA GLY A 71 -12.39 -12.42 6.60
C GLY A 71 -11.95 -11.99 5.22
N TRP A 72 -11.20 -12.81 4.48
CA TRP A 72 -10.77 -12.46 3.13
C TRP A 72 -11.90 -12.75 2.14
N ARG A 73 -12.38 -11.71 1.48
CA ARG A 73 -13.44 -11.80 0.48
C ARG A 73 -12.99 -11.11 -0.80
N HIS A 74 -13.36 -11.68 -1.95
CA HIS A 74 -13.03 -11.15 -3.27
C HIS A 74 -11.51 -11.12 -3.48
N SER A 75 -10.99 -10.04 -4.07
CA SER A 75 -9.57 -9.88 -4.27
C SER A 75 -8.96 -8.96 -3.20
N HIS A 76 -7.66 -9.06 -3.03
CA HIS A 76 -6.89 -8.17 -2.16
C HIS A 76 -5.55 -7.85 -2.82
N ALA A 77 -5.09 -6.63 -2.63
CA ALA A 77 -3.82 -6.16 -3.16
C ALA A 77 -2.90 -5.69 -2.03
N TRP A 78 -1.62 -5.95 -2.19
CA TRP A 78 -0.57 -5.55 -1.26
C TRP A 78 0.75 -5.42 -2.02
N LEU A 79 1.82 -5.09 -1.32
CA LEU A 79 3.15 -5.00 -1.89
C LEU A 79 4.05 -6.12 -1.39
N GLU A 80 5.00 -6.52 -2.23
CA GLU A 80 6.07 -7.43 -1.86
C GLU A 80 7.41 -6.86 -2.32
N TRP A 81 8.40 -6.98 -1.45
CA TRP A 81 9.76 -6.55 -1.74
C TRP A 81 10.75 -7.47 -1.04
N ASN A 82 11.59 -8.16 -1.84
CA ASN A 82 12.59 -9.11 -1.31
C ASN A 82 12.01 -10.10 -0.29
N GLY A 83 10.86 -10.69 -0.61
CA GLY A 83 10.19 -11.63 0.27
C GLY A 83 9.45 -11.01 1.45
N LEU A 84 9.45 -9.69 1.57
CA LEU A 84 8.73 -8.97 2.61
C LEU A 84 7.33 -8.61 2.10
N THR A 85 6.31 -9.00 2.86
CA THR A 85 4.91 -8.62 2.57
C THR A 85 4.60 -7.30 3.27
N ILE A 86 4.04 -6.34 2.52
CA ILE A 86 3.77 -4.98 3.00
C ILE A 86 2.33 -4.64 2.66
N ASP A 87 1.48 -4.45 3.67
CA ASP A 87 0.04 -4.23 3.50
C ASP A 87 -0.46 -3.18 4.48
N ILE A 88 -1.13 -2.14 3.96
CA ILE A 88 -1.69 -1.07 4.80
C ILE A 88 -3.21 -0.99 4.73
N SER A 89 -3.86 -2.02 4.21
CA SER A 89 -5.33 -2.09 4.12
C SER A 89 -5.88 -3.44 4.60
N GLY A 90 -5.07 -4.23 5.32
CA GLY A 90 -5.49 -5.53 5.84
C GLY A 90 -6.58 -5.45 6.89
N ASP A 91 -6.76 -4.28 7.49
CA ASP A 91 -7.82 -4.07 8.49
C ASP A 91 -9.24 -4.15 7.90
N GLN A 92 -9.39 -4.08 6.56
CA GLN A 92 -10.69 -4.37 5.95
C GLN A 92 -11.15 -5.81 6.21
N PHE A 93 -10.21 -6.71 6.49
CA PHE A 93 -10.48 -8.12 6.81
C PHE A 93 -10.23 -8.46 8.28
N GLY A 94 -9.93 -7.46 9.11
CA GLY A 94 -9.59 -7.67 10.51
C GLY A 94 -8.15 -8.12 10.76
N TRP A 95 -7.25 -7.99 9.77
CA TRP A 95 -5.86 -8.46 9.90
C TRP A 95 -4.92 -7.43 10.52
N GLY A 96 -5.35 -6.17 10.62
CA GLY A 96 -4.54 -5.07 11.14
C GLY A 96 -4.23 -4.01 10.08
N PRO A 97 -3.97 -2.77 10.53
CA PRO A 97 -3.83 -1.62 9.64
C PRO A 97 -2.47 -1.52 8.95
N VAL A 98 -1.42 -2.12 9.51
CA VAL A 98 -0.08 -2.15 8.91
C VAL A 98 0.52 -3.53 9.18
N ILE A 99 0.81 -4.24 8.09
CA ILE A 99 1.41 -5.57 8.14
C ILE A 99 2.71 -5.51 7.34
N VAL A 100 3.83 -5.73 7.99
CA VAL A 100 5.14 -5.82 7.34
C VAL A 100 5.82 -7.04 7.91
N THR A 101 5.88 -8.13 7.13
CA THR A 101 6.34 -9.41 7.65
C THR A 101 6.91 -10.30 6.54
N ARG A 102 7.86 -11.15 6.92
CA ARG A 102 8.38 -12.18 6.03
C ARG A 102 7.62 -13.50 6.15
N THR A 103 6.70 -13.58 7.14
CA THR A 103 5.91 -14.79 7.40
C THR A 103 4.41 -14.43 7.45
N PRO A 104 3.82 -14.02 6.31
CA PRO A 104 2.41 -13.62 6.30
C PRO A 104 1.49 -14.79 6.60
N GLU A 105 0.44 -14.53 7.39
CA GLU A 105 -0.54 -15.56 7.75
C GLU A 105 -1.56 -15.81 6.63
N HIS A 106 -1.90 -14.77 5.88
CA HIS A 106 -2.99 -14.82 4.88
C HIS A 106 -2.50 -14.61 3.45
N HIS A 107 -1.59 -13.68 3.26
CA HIS A 107 -1.09 -13.29 1.94
C HIS A 107 -0.38 -14.45 1.25
N GLY A 108 -0.60 -14.58 -0.05
CA GLY A 108 0.03 -15.62 -0.84
C GLY A 108 -0.74 -16.93 -0.91
N ARG A 109 -1.85 -17.05 -0.18
CA ARG A 109 -2.68 -18.26 -0.18
C ARG A 109 -3.79 -18.23 -1.22
N GLY A 110 -4.00 -17.10 -1.86
CA GLY A 110 -5.02 -16.94 -2.88
C GLY A 110 -4.52 -17.26 -4.28
N GLU A 111 -5.40 -17.06 -5.26
CA GLU A 111 -5.06 -17.22 -6.67
C GLU A 111 -4.56 -15.91 -7.24
N LEU A 112 -3.39 -15.94 -7.87
CA LEU A 112 -2.75 -14.73 -8.40
C LEU A 112 -3.53 -14.17 -9.58
N ASN A 113 -3.95 -12.91 -9.49
CA ASN A 113 -4.59 -12.15 -10.56
C ASN A 113 -3.57 -11.32 -11.33
N SER A 114 -2.73 -10.57 -10.61
CA SER A 114 -1.76 -9.70 -11.24
C SER A 114 -0.56 -9.45 -10.33
N ARG A 115 0.58 -9.20 -10.94
CA ARG A 115 1.80 -8.82 -10.26
C ARG A 115 2.59 -7.91 -11.19
N HIS A 116 2.99 -6.74 -10.71
CA HIS A 116 3.82 -5.82 -11.48
C HIS A 116 4.59 -4.89 -10.53
N PRO A 117 5.75 -4.38 -10.95
CA PRO A 117 6.48 -3.41 -10.14
C PRO A 117 5.71 -2.09 -10.07
N VAL A 118 5.74 -1.45 -8.91
CA VAL A 118 5.18 -0.11 -8.78
C VAL A 118 6.25 0.88 -9.23
N CYS A 119 6.02 1.47 -10.40
CA CYS A 119 6.94 2.40 -11.02
C CYS A 119 6.12 3.43 -11.79
N LEU A 120 6.33 4.70 -11.52
CA LEU A 120 5.57 5.78 -12.15
C LEU A 120 5.61 5.75 -13.68
N GLU A 121 6.72 5.28 -14.25
CA GLU A 121 6.88 5.22 -15.70
C GLU A 121 5.94 4.21 -16.36
N HIS A 122 5.69 3.07 -15.72
CA HIS A 122 4.82 2.03 -16.26
C HIS A 122 3.34 2.36 -16.14
N GLN A 123 2.98 3.25 -15.22
CA GLN A 123 1.58 3.49 -14.87
C GLN A 123 1.17 4.94 -15.07
N ARG A 124 1.96 5.69 -15.81
CA ARG A 124 1.90 7.14 -15.86
C ARG A 124 0.50 7.72 -16.00
N ASP A 125 -0.24 7.34 -17.04
CA ASP A 125 -1.56 7.92 -17.30
C ASP A 125 -2.62 7.40 -16.33
N TRP A 126 -2.67 6.10 -16.14
CA TRP A 126 -3.60 5.48 -15.22
C TRP A 126 -3.35 5.95 -13.78
N TRP A 127 -2.10 5.95 -13.37
CA TRP A 127 -1.72 6.30 -12.00
C TRP A 127 -2.12 7.73 -11.66
N TRP A 128 -1.81 8.67 -12.55
CA TRP A 128 -2.14 10.08 -12.31
C TRP A 128 -3.65 10.32 -12.28
N ARG A 129 -4.40 9.62 -13.10
CA ARG A 129 -5.86 9.73 -13.12
C ARG A 129 -6.49 9.13 -11.87
N GLU A 130 -6.05 7.93 -11.45
CA GLU A 130 -6.65 7.18 -10.36
C GLU A 130 -6.05 7.54 -8.99
N CYS A 131 -4.76 7.67 -8.90
CA CYS A 131 -4.05 7.86 -7.64
C CYS A 131 -3.56 9.29 -7.41
N GLY A 132 -3.41 10.07 -8.46
CA GLY A 132 -2.90 11.45 -8.35
C GLY A 132 -3.65 12.32 -7.37
N PRO A 133 -4.98 12.40 -7.43
CA PRO A 133 -5.75 13.19 -6.47
C PRO A 133 -5.59 12.70 -5.03
N LEU A 134 -5.52 11.37 -4.81
CA LEU A 134 -5.29 10.80 -3.49
C LEU A 134 -3.88 11.14 -3.00
N TRP A 135 -2.90 11.00 -3.88
CA TRP A 135 -1.51 11.37 -3.57
C TRP A 135 -1.39 12.82 -3.12
N ALA A 136 -2.01 13.73 -3.87
CA ALA A 136 -2.00 15.16 -3.54
C ALA A 136 -2.65 15.45 -2.19
N ALA A 137 -3.73 14.72 -1.84
CA ALA A 137 -4.42 14.89 -0.57
C ALA A 137 -3.66 14.33 0.61
N ILE A 138 -2.92 13.24 0.41
CA ILE A 138 -2.18 12.53 1.47
C ILE A 138 -0.81 13.18 1.71
N ARG A 139 -0.15 13.65 0.67
CA ARG A 139 1.22 14.17 0.72
C ARG A 139 1.49 15.21 1.81
N PRO A 140 0.60 16.18 2.09
CA PRO A 140 0.86 17.18 3.15
C PRO A 140 1.03 16.56 4.55
N TYR A 141 0.56 15.34 4.76
CA TYR A 141 0.64 14.67 6.07
C TYR A 141 1.83 13.72 6.19
N LEU A 142 2.64 13.61 5.13
CA LEU A 142 3.86 12.79 5.15
C LEU A 142 5.02 13.59 5.74
N PRO A 143 6.02 12.90 6.33
CA PRO A 143 7.23 13.57 6.79
C PRO A 143 7.91 14.31 5.65
N THR A 144 8.44 15.50 5.94
CA THR A 144 9.16 16.29 4.95
C THR A 144 10.60 15.81 4.81
N LYS A 145 11.22 16.07 3.64
CA LYS A 145 12.63 15.72 3.42
C LYS A 145 13.57 16.41 4.40
N ILE A 146 13.21 17.59 4.87
CA ILE A 146 14.01 18.35 5.84
C ILE A 146 14.12 17.58 7.15
N GLU A 147 13.04 16.97 7.60
CA GLU A 147 13.01 16.15 8.82
C GLU A 147 13.89 14.91 8.72
N ASN A 148 14.10 14.42 7.50
CA ASN A 148 14.91 13.23 7.24
C ASN A 148 16.41 13.53 7.12
N LEU A 149 16.80 14.79 7.08
CA LEU A 149 18.19 15.22 6.94
C LEU A 149 18.90 15.49 8.27
N SER A 150 18.17 15.50 9.35
CA SER A 150 18.72 15.78 10.69
C SER A 150 19.30 14.55 11.39
#